data_6a3f7ec75dfc4b0cc7ab19330fbb2e75
#
_entry.id   6a3f7ec75dfc4b0cc7ab19330fbb2e75
#
_cell.length_a   1.000
_cell.length_b   1.000
_cell.length_c   1.000
_cell.angle_alpha   90.00
_cell.angle_beta   90.00
_cell.angle_gamma   90.00
#
_symmetry.space_group_name_H-M   'P 1'
#
loop_
_entity.id
_entity.type
_entity.pdbx_description
1 polymer ?
#
loop_
_entity_poly.entity_id
_entity_poly.type
_entity_poly.pdbx_seq_one_letter_code
_entity_poly.pdbx_strand_id
1 'polypeptide(L)'
;MTDQRLRQNGVNNVLLAYSPGMEPNSVEEYLERYPGDDMIDVIGTDIYQYDSLQYKEQLDKELAIMTTIGKQHDKPIALTETGLEGIPDSTWWTQTLLPIVSKYPLSYMLVWRNAREKVTHYYAPYPGQASADDFVEFYNSPKTLFIGDDFELYK
;
A
#
# COMPACT_ATOMS: atom_id res chain seq x y z
N MET A 1 -11.26 -7.08 19.38
CA MET A 1 -11.18 -6.30 20.64
C MET A 1 -11.10 -4.78 20.40
N THR A 2 -10.27 -4.29 19.50
CA THR A 2 -10.14 -2.83 19.22
C THR A 2 -11.39 -2.25 18.58
N ASP A 3 -11.93 -2.88 17.54
CA ASP A 3 -13.14 -2.47 16.84
C ASP A 3 -14.35 -2.36 17.79
N GLN A 4 -14.62 -3.40 18.57
CA GLN A 4 -15.72 -3.38 19.54
C GLN A 4 -15.60 -2.22 20.54
N ARG A 5 -14.40 -1.89 21.00
CA ARG A 5 -14.17 -0.75 21.89
C ARG A 5 -14.42 0.59 21.21
N LEU A 6 -14.01 0.74 19.96
CA LEU A 6 -14.25 1.96 19.20
C LEU A 6 -15.76 2.16 19.01
N ARG A 7 -16.47 1.15 18.53
CA ARG A 7 -17.93 1.19 18.32
C ARG A 7 -18.70 1.44 19.63
N GLN A 8 -18.32 0.77 20.73
CA GLN A 8 -18.93 0.99 22.04
C GLN A 8 -18.74 2.41 22.60
N ASN A 9 -17.70 3.12 22.15
CA ASN A 9 -17.43 4.51 22.52
C ASN A 9 -17.92 5.51 21.46
N GLY A 10 -18.73 5.08 20.48
CA GLY A 10 -19.31 5.96 19.48
C GLY A 10 -18.33 6.40 18.39
N VAL A 11 -17.14 5.79 18.31
CA VAL A 11 -16.18 6.05 17.23
C VAL A 11 -16.60 5.25 16.00
N ASN A 12 -17.09 5.95 14.98
CA ASN A 12 -17.65 5.36 13.76
C ASN A 12 -17.10 6.00 12.47
N ASN A 13 -16.03 6.76 12.58
CA ASN A 13 -15.38 7.48 11.48
C ASN A 13 -13.98 6.94 11.15
N VAL A 14 -13.73 5.67 11.45
CA VAL A 14 -12.50 4.96 11.13
C VAL A 14 -12.80 3.72 10.31
N LEU A 15 -11.91 3.39 9.38
CA LEU A 15 -11.90 2.13 8.66
C LEU A 15 -10.78 1.25 9.22
N LEU A 16 -11.03 -0.04 9.33
CA LEU A 16 -10.06 -1.01 9.82
C LEU A 16 -9.49 -1.82 8.65
N ALA A 17 -8.19 -1.71 8.44
CA ALA A 17 -7.47 -2.52 7.48
C ALA A 17 -6.86 -3.75 8.19
N TYR A 18 -7.04 -4.93 7.58
CA TYR A 18 -6.25 -6.10 7.93
C TYR A 18 -5.01 -6.12 7.04
N SER A 19 -3.86 -5.90 7.64
CA SER A 19 -2.57 -5.81 6.97
C SER A 19 -1.55 -6.67 7.73
N PRO A 20 -1.52 -7.97 7.45
CA PRO A 20 -0.53 -8.85 8.04
C PRO A 20 0.82 -8.57 7.36
N GLY A 21 1.86 -8.28 8.15
CA GLY A 21 3.25 -8.19 7.69
C GLY A 21 3.83 -9.59 7.43
N MET A 22 3.19 -10.35 6.57
CA MET A 22 3.59 -11.70 6.16
C MET A 22 3.55 -11.79 4.64
N GLU A 23 4.34 -12.68 4.07
CA GLU A 23 4.40 -12.92 2.63
C GLU A 23 3.55 -14.16 2.28
N PRO A 24 2.22 -14.02 2.13
CA PRO A 24 1.35 -15.15 1.89
C PRO A 24 1.61 -15.80 0.53
N ASN A 25 1.57 -17.10 0.50
CA ASN A 25 1.73 -17.88 -0.73
C ASN A 25 0.39 -18.27 -1.36
N SER A 26 -0.71 -18.14 -0.60
CA SER A 26 -2.06 -18.46 -1.07
C SER A 26 -3.12 -17.63 -0.34
N VAL A 27 -4.35 -17.69 -0.85
CA VAL A 27 -5.54 -17.10 -0.22
C VAL A 27 -5.76 -17.70 1.18
N GLU A 28 -5.61 -19.02 1.32
CA GLU A 28 -5.80 -19.74 2.58
C GLU A 28 -4.80 -19.28 3.64
N GLU A 29 -3.54 -19.12 3.25
CA GLU A 29 -2.48 -18.65 4.16
C GLU A 29 -2.75 -17.22 4.62
N TYR A 30 -3.17 -16.32 3.72
CA TYR A 30 -3.54 -14.96 4.07
C TYR A 30 -4.71 -14.93 5.06
N LEU A 31 -5.71 -15.78 4.85
CA LEU A 31 -6.92 -15.83 5.66
C LEU A 31 -6.77 -16.59 6.99
N GLU A 32 -5.66 -17.27 7.23
CA GLU A 32 -5.45 -18.09 8.44
C GLU A 32 -5.69 -17.29 9.74
N ARG A 33 -5.35 -16.01 9.74
CA ARG A 33 -5.51 -15.11 10.90
C ARG A 33 -6.49 -13.96 10.64
N TYR A 34 -7.25 -14.06 9.55
CA TYR A 34 -8.23 -13.05 9.21
C TYR A 34 -9.36 -13.01 10.24
N PRO A 35 -9.64 -11.85 10.87
CA PRO A 35 -10.58 -11.77 11.98
C PRO A 35 -12.06 -11.81 11.55
N GLY A 36 -12.34 -11.78 10.26
CA GLY A 36 -13.70 -11.82 9.68
C GLY A 36 -14.20 -10.49 9.13
N ASP A 37 -15.16 -10.59 8.23
CA ASP A 37 -15.69 -9.47 7.44
C ASP A 37 -16.37 -8.39 8.28
N ASP A 38 -16.96 -8.77 9.41
CA ASP A 38 -17.61 -7.84 10.33
C ASP A 38 -16.63 -6.91 11.07
N MET A 39 -15.34 -7.27 11.06
CA MET A 39 -14.30 -6.55 11.79
C MET A 39 -13.37 -5.76 10.88
N ILE A 40 -13.36 -6.04 9.57
CA ILE A 40 -12.39 -5.48 8.63
C ILE A 40 -13.13 -4.79 7.49
N ASP A 41 -12.68 -3.58 7.17
CA ASP A 41 -13.20 -2.77 6.07
C ASP A 41 -12.31 -2.86 4.82
N VAL A 42 -10.99 -3.07 4.98
CA VAL A 42 -10.00 -3.06 3.89
C VAL A 42 -9.06 -4.27 4.01
N ILE A 43 -8.85 -4.96 2.91
CA ILE A 43 -7.82 -6.02 2.78
C ILE A 43 -6.50 -5.36 2.38
N GLY A 44 -5.44 -5.55 3.17
CA GLY A 44 -4.16 -4.87 2.99
C GLY A 44 -2.95 -5.80 3.03
N THR A 45 -1.83 -5.31 2.54
CA THR A 45 -0.52 -5.96 2.73
C THR A 45 0.57 -4.91 2.88
N ASP A 46 1.63 -5.29 3.63
CA ASP A 46 2.83 -4.50 3.83
C ASP A 46 4.00 -5.23 3.19
N ILE A 47 4.64 -4.63 2.21
CA ILE A 47 5.77 -5.24 1.52
C ILE A 47 6.83 -4.20 1.17
N TYR A 48 8.07 -4.46 1.58
CA TYR A 48 9.23 -3.58 1.37
C TYR A 48 10.27 -4.20 0.46
N GLN A 49 10.92 -3.37 -0.32
CA GLN A 49 12.00 -3.82 -1.18
C GLN A 49 13.32 -3.94 -0.40
N TYR A 50 13.83 -5.17 -0.29
CA TYR A 50 15.19 -5.48 0.14
C TYR A 50 16.05 -5.97 -1.02
N ASP A 51 15.45 -6.71 -1.97
CA ASP A 51 16.01 -7.15 -3.25
C ASP A 51 15.05 -6.79 -4.39
N SER A 52 15.56 -6.30 -5.51
CA SER A 52 14.69 -5.72 -6.55
C SER A 52 13.89 -6.79 -7.34
N LEU A 53 14.50 -7.94 -7.62
CA LEU A 53 13.81 -9.00 -8.37
C LEU A 53 12.77 -9.68 -7.50
N GLN A 54 13.16 -10.08 -6.30
CA GLN A 54 12.27 -10.72 -5.33
C GLN A 54 11.09 -9.81 -4.98
N TYR A 55 11.33 -8.50 -4.78
CA TYR A 55 10.29 -7.53 -4.48
C TYR A 55 9.21 -7.47 -5.57
N LYS A 56 9.62 -7.37 -6.84
CA LYS A 56 8.67 -7.27 -7.97
C LYS A 56 7.78 -8.51 -8.06
N GLU A 57 8.37 -9.69 -7.95
CA GLU A 57 7.64 -10.95 -8.00
C GLU A 57 6.70 -11.12 -6.82
N GLN A 58 7.16 -10.78 -5.62
CA GLN A 58 6.38 -10.89 -4.39
C GLN A 58 5.22 -9.90 -4.38
N LEU A 59 5.47 -8.63 -4.73
CA LEU A 59 4.43 -7.60 -4.81
C LEU A 59 3.33 -7.98 -5.81
N ASP A 60 3.69 -8.44 -7.01
CA ASP A 60 2.73 -8.86 -8.03
C ASP A 60 1.87 -10.05 -7.54
N LYS A 61 2.50 -11.03 -6.90
CA LYS A 61 1.85 -12.21 -6.32
C LYS A 61 0.87 -11.84 -5.20
N GLU A 62 1.30 -11.02 -4.24
CA GLU A 62 0.45 -10.64 -3.11
C GLU A 62 -0.74 -9.80 -3.56
N LEU A 63 -0.55 -8.84 -4.46
CA LEU A 63 -1.64 -8.04 -4.99
C LEU A 63 -2.65 -8.89 -5.78
N ALA A 64 -2.21 -9.95 -6.46
CA ALA A 64 -3.10 -10.92 -7.10
C ALA A 64 -3.93 -11.71 -6.08
N ILE A 65 -3.30 -12.18 -5.00
CA ILE A 65 -3.98 -12.86 -3.88
C ILE A 65 -5.02 -11.92 -3.26
N MET A 66 -4.63 -10.70 -2.90
CA MET A 66 -5.53 -9.71 -2.30
C MET A 66 -6.70 -9.34 -3.22
N THR A 67 -6.45 -9.23 -4.54
CA THR A 67 -7.52 -8.99 -5.51
C THR A 67 -8.56 -10.12 -5.50
N THR A 68 -8.10 -11.36 -5.33
CA THR A 68 -8.99 -12.52 -5.21
C THR A 68 -9.81 -12.46 -3.93
N ILE A 69 -9.16 -12.19 -2.80
CA ILE A 69 -9.81 -12.07 -1.49
C ILE A 69 -10.79 -10.91 -1.48
N GLY A 70 -10.38 -9.73 -1.96
CA GLY A 70 -11.24 -8.54 -2.01
C GLY A 70 -12.53 -8.80 -2.79
N LYS A 71 -12.46 -9.55 -3.91
CA LYS A 71 -13.64 -9.96 -4.67
C LYS A 71 -14.51 -10.98 -3.94
N GLN A 72 -13.91 -11.94 -3.23
CA GLN A 72 -14.64 -12.98 -2.48
C GLN A 72 -15.38 -12.42 -1.27
N HIS A 73 -14.78 -11.43 -0.61
CA HIS A 73 -15.27 -10.82 0.63
C HIS A 73 -15.98 -9.46 0.42
N ASP A 74 -16.10 -9.01 -0.83
CA ASP A 74 -16.65 -7.69 -1.19
C ASP A 74 -15.97 -6.55 -0.40
N LYS A 75 -14.63 -6.56 -0.39
CA LYS A 75 -13.80 -5.57 0.31
C LYS A 75 -12.86 -4.86 -0.65
N PRO A 76 -12.64 -3.55 -0.47
CA PRO A 76 -11.55 -2.84 -1.14
C PRO A 76 -10.19 -3.39 -0.71
N ILE A 77 -9.21 -3.27 -1.61
CA ILE A 77 -7.84 -3.69 -1.33
C ILE A 77 -6.90 -2.50 -1.30
N ALA A 78 -5.82 -2.59 -0.51
CA ALA A 78 -4.81 -1.54 -0.41
C ALA A 78 -3.39 -2.10 -0.22
N LEU A 79 -2.40 -1.44 -0.80
CA LEU A 79 -1.00 -1.63 -0.43
C LEU A 79 -0.73 -0.71 0.78
N THR A 80 -0.98 -1.24 1.97
CA THR A 80 -1.02 -0.47 3.22
C THR A 80 0.32 0.08 3.63
N GLU A 81 1.41 -0.61 3.27
CA GLU A 81 2.76 -0.09 3.37
C GLU A 81 3.65 -0.65 2.26
N THR A 82 4.53 0.19 1.73
CA THR A 82 5.60 -0.23 0.82
C THR A 82 6.77 0.75 0.86
N GLY A 83 7.86 0.40 0.21
CA GLY A 83 8.97 1.32 0.00
C GLY A 83 10.30 0.66 -0.24
N LEU A 84 11.24 1.50 -0.67
CA LEU A 84 12.66 1.22 -0.77
C LEU A 84 13.41 2.23 0.11
N GLU A 85 14.05 1.78 1.18
CA GLU A 85 14.76 2.69 2.11
C GLU A 85 15.84 3.47 1.37
N GLY A 86 15.80 4.80 1.51
CA GLY A 86 16.76 5.71 0.89
C GLY A 86 16.62 5.89 -0.63
N ILE A 87 15.78 5.13 -1.28
CA ILE A 87 15.45 5.15 -2.72
C ILE A 87 16.71 5.37 -3.59
N PRO A 88 17.70 4.47 -3.54
CA PRO A 88 18.94 4.61 -4.30
C PRO A 88 18.75 4.39 -5.82
N ASP A 89 17.67 3.72 -6.22
CA ASP A 89 17.26 3.57 -7.61
C ASP A 89 16.53 4.83 -8.08
N SER A 90 17.15 5.57 -8.99
CA SER A 90 16.60 6.83 -9.51
C SER A 90 15.34 6.67 -10.37
N THR A 91 14.96 5.44 -10.73
CA THR A 91 13.81 5.12 -11.58
C THR A 91 12.80 4.19 -10.87
N TRP A 92 12.90 4.07 -9.56
CA TRP A 92 12.12 3.12 -8.77
C TRP A 92 10.61 3.32 -8.91
N TRP A 93 10.16 4.56 -8.96
CA TRP A 93 8.74 4.91 -9.00
C TRP A 93 8.08 4.46 -10.29
N THR A 94 8.71 4.79 -11.44
CA THR A 94 8.13 4.52 -12.77
C THR A 94 8.50 3.15 -13.33
N GLN A 95 9.68 2.57 -12.96
CA GLN A 95 10.18 1.33 -13.54
C GLN A 95 10.03 0.11 -12.61
N THR A 96 9.81 0.34 -11.31
CA THR A 96 9.64 -0.75 -10.34
C THR A 96 8.22 -0.79 -9.78
N LEU A 97 7.75 0.30 -9.19
CA LEU A 97 6.48 0.32 -8.47
C LEU A 97 5.26 0.44 -9.41
N LEU A 98 5.21 1.48 -10.23
CA LEU A 98 4.07 1.81 -11.09
C LEU A 98 3.63 0.66 -12.01
N PRO A 99 4.55 -0.07 -12.69
CA PRO A 99 4.16 -1.16 -13.59
C PRO A 99 3.40 -2.29 -12.90
N ILE A 100 3.60 -2.47 -11.61
CA ILE A 100 2.94 -3.52 -10.83
C ILE A 100 1.63 -2.99 -10.23
N VAL A 101 1.70 -1.93 -9.44
CA VAL A 101 0.51 -1.43 -8.72
C VAL A 101 -0.62 -1.01 -9.67
N SER A 102 -0.29 -0.53 -10.86
CA SER A 102 -1.28 -0.13 -11.86
C SER A 102 -2.06 -1.29 -12.53
N LYS A 103 -1.73 -2.55 -12.25
CA LYS A 103 -2.47 -3.73 -12.71
C LYS A 103 -3.67 -4.05 -11.81
N TYR A 104 -3.68 -3.55 -10.59
CA TYR A 104 -4.60 -3.96 -9.53
C TYR A 104 -5.51 -2.81 -9.09
N PRO A 105 -6.75 -3.10 -8.67
CA PRO A 105 -7.74 -2.10 -8.27
C PRO A 105 -7.48 -1.64 -6.83
N LEU A 106 -6.32 -1.08 -6.56
CA LEU A 106 -5.96 -0.56 -5.24
C LEU A 106 -6.80 0.66 -4.90
N SER A 107 -7.37 0.69 -3.70
CA SER A 107 -8.05 1.87 -3.16
C SER A 107 -7.07 2.94 -2.72
N TYR A 108 -5.93 2.54 -2.17
CA TYR A 108 -4.80 3.41 -1.86
C TYR A 108 -3.51 2.62 -1.76
N MET A 109 -2.43 3.37 -1.78
CA MET A 109 -1.07 2.90 -1.50
C MET A 109 -0.38 3.90 -0.57
N LEU A 110 0.42 3.40 0.37
CA LEU A 110 1.21 4.23 1.27
C LEU A 110 2.68 3.83 1.20
N VAL A 111 3.56 4.80 1.00
CA VAL A 111 4.99 4.62 1.26
C VAL A 111 5.33 5.08 2.67
N TRP A 112 6.29 4.37 3.32
CA TRP A 112 6.61 4.66 4.71
C TRP A 112 7.18 6.07 4.91
N ARG A 113 7.25 6.49 6.14
CA ARG A 113 7.63 7.84 6.56
C ARG A 113 9.12 8.16 6.31
N ASN A 114 9.42 9.44 6.25
CA ASN A 114 10.77 9.95 6.38
C ASN A 114 11.04 10.24 7.86
N ALA A 115 12.04 9.57 8.46
CA ALA A 115 12.38 9.74 9.87
C ALA A 115 13.18 11.04 10.10
N ARG A 116 12.82 11.79 11.12
CA ARG A 116 13.56 13.01 11.51
C ARG A 116 14.87 12.69 12.23
N GLU A 117 14.85 11.59 12.99
CA GLU A 117 15.93 11.14 13.86
C GLU A 117 17.02 10.35 13.14
N LYS A 118 16.77 9.89 11.91
CA LYS A 118 17.69 9.08 11.12
C LYS A 118 17.66 9.50 9.66
N VAL A 119 18.62 10.30 9.24
CA VAL A 119 18.69 10.91 7.90
C VAL A 119 18.74 9.91 6.74
N THR A 120 19.13 8.65 6.97
CA THR A 120 19.15 7.60 5.97
C THR A 120 17.84 6.82 5.88
N HIS A 121 16.93 7.00 6.85
CA HIS A 121 15.67 6.27 6.93
C HIS A 121 14.55 7.13 6.36
N TYR A 122 14.41 7.09 5.04
CA TYR A 122 13.36 7.77 4.30
C TYR A 122 12.88 6.92 3.13
N TYR A 123 11.60 7.10 2.76
CA TYR A 123 10.90 6.33 1.73
C TYR A 123 10.17 7.22 0.72
N ALA A 124 10.12 8.53 0.95
CA ALA A 124 9.64 9.51 -0.01
C ALA A 124 10.77 10.47 -0.41
N PRO A 125 10.90 10.83 -1.69
CA PRO A 125 11.97 11.70 -2.15
C PRO A 125 11.79 13.13 -1.63
N TYR A 126 12.86 13.89 -1.67
CA TYR A 126 12.89 15.32 -1.39
C TYR A 126 13.64 16.05 -2.52
N PRO A 127 13.52 17.36 -2.66
CA PRO A 127 14.20 18.11 -3.73
C PRO A 127 15.71 17.84 -3.76
N GLY A 128 16.20 17.38 -4.91
CA GLY A 128 17.62 17.00 -5.11
C GLY A 128 17.98 15.56 -4.74
N GLN A 129 17.04 14.74 -4.24
CA GLN A 129 17.25 13.32 -4.08
C GLN A 129 17.23 12.61 -5.47
N ALA A 130 18.00 11.52 -5.61
CA ALA A 130 18.26 10.88 -6.91
C ALA A 130 17.01 10.44 -7.68
N SER A 131 15.91 10.07 -6.98
CA SER A 131 14.65 9.63 -7.59
C SER A 131 13.58 10.74 -7.65
N ALA A 132 13.92 11.99 -7.33
CA ALA A 132 12.92 13.07 -7.22
C ALA A 132 12.25 13.36 -8.57
N ASP A 133 13.00 13.39 -9.66
CA ASP A 133 12.45 13.63 -11.00
C ASP A 133 11.55 12.49 -11.45
N ASP A 134 11.93 11.24 -11.21
CA ASP A 134 11.13 10.05 -11.49
C ASP A 134 9.84 10.01 -10.65
N PHE A 135 9.89 10.51 -9.40
CA PHE A 135 8.68 10.67 -8.58
C PHE A 135 7.73 11.72 -9.15
N VAL A 136 8.24 12.79 -9.74
CA VAL A 136 7.40 13.78 -10.44
C VAL A 136 6.72 13.15 -11.66
N GLU A 137 7.41 12.30 -12.39
CA GLU A 137 6.80 11.53 -13.50
C GLU A 137 5.73 10.56 -12.97
N PHE A 138 6.00 9.87 -11.87
CA PHE A 138 5.03 9.01 -11.19
C PHE A 138 3.80 9.80 -10.72
N TYR A 139 4.00 10.96 -10.10
CA TYR A 139 2.92 11.87 -9.67
C TYR A 139 2.03 12.29 -10.84
N ASN A 140 2.63 12.66 -11.98
CA ASN A 140 1.90 13.12 -13.16
C ASN A 140 1.33 11.97 -14.02
N SER A 141 1.51 10.72 -13.62
CA SER A 141 0.97 9.57 -14.35
C SER A 141 -0.57 9.56 -14.30
N PRO A 142 -1.27 9.29 -15.40
CA PRO A 142 -2.74 9.15 -15.38
C PRO A 142 -3.23 7.92 -14.59
N LYS A 143 -2.30 7.11 -14.06
CA LYS A 143 -2.59 5.92 -13.24
C LYS A 143 -2.44 6.18 -11.74
N THR A 144 -2.08 7.39 -11.34
CA THR A 144 -1.89 7.79 -9.95
C THR A 144 -2.81 8.94 -9.59
N LEU A 145 -3.28 8.96 -8.35
CA LEU A 145 -4.02 10.05 -7.74
C LEU A 145 -3.39 10.38 -6.40
N PHE A 146 -3.18 11.67 -6.14
CA PHE A 146 -2.62 12.14 -4.89
C PHE A 146 -3.63 12.96 -4.11
N ILE A 147 -3.55 12.93 -2.78
CA ILE A 147 -4.36 13.82 -1.92
C ILE A 147 -3.97 15.27 -2.23
N GLY A 148 -4.94 16.08 -2.62
CA GLY A 148 -4.73 17.46 -3.03
C GLY A 148 -4.93 17.70 -4.52
N ASP A 149 -5.06 16.66 -5.33
CA ASP A 149 -5.53 16.79 -6.70
C ASP A 149 -7.00 17.24 -6.67
N ASP A 150 -7.35 18.21 -7.55
CA ASP A 150 -8.71 18.77 -7.62
C ASP A 150 -9.69 17.77 -8.24
N PHE A 151 -10.13 16.79 -7.46
CA PHE A 151 -11.24 15.94 -7.84
C PHE A 151 -12.38 16.04 -6.81
N GLU A 152 -13.59 16.21 -7.32
CA GLU A 152 -14.79 16.24 -6.49
C GLU A 152 -15.13 14.83 -6.01
N LEU A 153 -14.71 14.50 -4.78
CA LEU A 153 -15.00 13.21 -4.13
C LEU A 153 -16.48 13.03 -3.79
N TYR A 154 -17.23 14.12 -3.70
CA TYR A 154 -18.64 14.10 -3.32
C TYR A 154 -19.45 14.95 -4.31
N LYS A 155 -20.17 14.29 -5.20
CA LYS A 155 -21.24 14.87 -6.01
C LYS A 155 -22.59 14.37 -5.54
#